data_11043c12866d3f8d20218e8d4283bcf8
#
_entry.id   11043c12866d3f8d20218e8d4283bcf8
#
_cell.length_a   1.000
_cell.length_b   1.000
_cell.length_c   1.000
_cell.angle_alpha   90.00
_cell.angle_beta   90.00
_cell.angle_gamma   90.00
#
_symmetry.space_group_name_H-M   'P 1'
#
loop_
_entity.id
_entity.type
_entity.pdbx_description
1 polymer ?
#
loop_
_entity_poly.entity_id
_entity_poly.type
_entity_poly.pdbx_seq_one_letter_code
_entity_poly.pdbx_strand_id
1 'polypeptide(L)'
;MLKLTLGALALLSAVLGNAAFAQECSDKNWKACKGKPWIIGSSMDTPLGDKWWPHKLWGAGDEAGSTNWYTKPEVVQRALAEAKTGKVYRLGRPYSSAMPLFGERKFVLRIPGGPTGGPFGANILVYNDEFLATEVGQVGTQFDGMGHIGIAINGAADKNEIRYYNGVTQLEMEGSTGLKKLGIEKLHPINARGVLLDIAALKGVEAMEAGYEITLADVNAALDKQGMKDFRFMPGDGVFFRTGWGKHWIKDNAKFNAGEPGIGMEVAKWLSDVVQAGVVGSDTWATEVIPNKEPGCAFCVHSHLLTRNGIVNQENMDLDGLAADKAYRFMYVYSPVPIVGATGSIGAPLAIR
;
A
#
# COMPACT_ATOMS: atom_id res chain seq x y z
N MET A 1 14.75 -66.92 -53.70
CA MET A 1 15.48 -65.89 -53.03
C MET A 1 14.57 -64.68 -52.88
N LEU A 2 14.08 -64.50 -51.66
CA LEU A 2 13.05 -63.56 -51.29
C LEU A 2 13.72 -62.22 -50.98
N LYS A 3 13.39 -61.16 -51.65
CA LYS A 3 13.74 -59.82 -51.22
C LYS A 3 12.45 -59.11 -50.81
N LEU A 4 12.31 -58.99 -49.51
CA LEU A 4 11.30 -58.13 -48.90
C LEU A 4 11.68 -56.68 -49.15
N THR A 5 10.80 -55.98 -49.82
CA THR A 5 10.79 -54.55 -49.81
C THR A 5 9.93 -54.06 -48.65
N LEU A 6 10.58 -53.58 -47.61
CA LEU A 6 9.90 -52.86 -46.56
C LEU A 6 9.27 -51.57 -47.11
N GLY A 7 8.00 -51.57 -47.18
CA GLY A 7 7.22 -50.35 -47.35
C GLY A 7 7.40 -49.44 -46.15
N ALA A 8 7.93 -48.25 -46.36
CA ALA A 8 7.95 -47.20 -45.37
C ALA A 8 6.52 -46.75 -45.11
N LEU A 9 5.94 -47.26 -44.04
CA LEU A 9 4.78 -46.66 -43.43
C LEU A 9 5.24 -45.36 -42.80
N ALA A 10 5.08 -44.28 -43.55
CA ALA A 10 5.16 -42.96 -42.98
C ALA A 10 4.05 -42.84 -41.94
N LEU A 11 4.39 -43.07 -40.68
CA LEU A 11 3.58 -42.60 -39.60
C LEU A 11 3.55 -41.07 -39.70
N LEU A 12 2.52 -40.55 -40.30
CA LEU A 12 2.05 -39.20 -40.02
C LEU A 12 1.63 -39.21 -38.55
N SER A 13 2.58 -39.09 -37.65
CA SER A 13 2.33 -38.58 -36.31
C SER A 13 1.77 -37.21 -36.56
N ALA A 14 0.45 -37.12 -36.57
CA ALA A 14 -0.26 -35.91 -36.32
C ALA A 14 0.29 -35.44 -34.96
N VAL A 15 1.28 -34.57 -35.01
CA VAL A 15 1.56 -33.64 -33.97
C VAL A 15 0.32 -32.77 -33.91
N LEU A 16 -0.71 -33.30 -33.24
CA LEU A 16 -1.67 -32.49 -32.53
C LEU A 16 -0.83 -31.77 -31.46
N GLY A 17 -0.05 -30.83 -31.94
CA GLY A 17 0.44 -29.78 -31.08
C GLY A 17 -0.81 -29.26 -30.41
N ASN A 18 -0.93 -29.51 -29.10
CA ASN A 18 -1.70 -28.65 -28.25
C ASN A 18 -1.20 -27.23 -28.57
N ALA A 19 -1.81 -26.60 -29.55
CA ALA A 19 -1.91 -25.17 -29.61
C ALA A 19 -2.70 -24.82 -28.35
N ALA A 20 -2.00 -24.80 -27.21
CA ALA A 20 -2.42 -24.00 -26.09
C ALA A 20 -2.66 -22.65 -26.75
N PHE A 21 -3.94 -22.32 -26.97
CA PHE A 21 -4.32 -20.99 -27.43
C PHE A 21 -3.54 -20.07 -26.52
N ALA A 22 -2.53 -19.40 -27.08
CA ALA A 22 -1.75 -18.42 -26.36
C ALA A 22 -2.78 -17.41 -25.92
N GLN A 23 -3.11 -17.45 -24.64
CA GLN A 23 -4.14 -16.63 -24.06
C GLN A 23 -3.72 -15.19 -24.35
N GLU A 24 -4.53 -14.45 -25.09
CA GLU A 24 -4.18 -13.10 -25.51
C GLU A 24 -3.96 -12.22 -24.27
N CYS A 25 -2.95 -11.38 -24.34
CA CYS A 25 -2.71 -10.34 -23.38
C CYS A 25 -3.93 -9.40 -23.35
N SER A 26 -4.63 -9.35 -22.25
CA SER A 26 -5.82 -8.52 -22.07
C SER A 26 -5.93 -8.09 -20.61
N ASP A 27 -6.80 -7.13 -20.35
CA ASP A 27 -7.17 -6.66 -19.01
C ASP A 27 -7.70 -7.77 -18.09
N LYS A 28 -8.28 -8.84 -18.65
CA LYS A 28 -8.73 -10.01 -17.88
C LYS A 28 -7.66 -11.09 -17.72
N ASN A 29 -6.55 -10.96 -18.43
CA ASN A 29 -5.51 -11.97 -18.47
C ASN A 29 -4.11 -11.36 -18.63
N TRP A 30 -3.79 -10.45 -17.75
CA TRP A 30 -2.51 -9.76 -17.77
C TRP A 30 -1.27 -10.67 -17.60
N LYS A 31 -1.42 -11.89 -17.07
CA LYS A 31 -0.32 -12.87 -17.02
C LYS A 31 0.18 -13.24 -18.41
N ALA A 32 -0.69 -13.22 -19.40
CA ALA A 32 -0.30 -13.43 -20.79
C ALA A 32 0.45 -12.24 -21.38
N CYS A 33 0.49 -11.11 -20.68
CA CYS A 33 1.17 -9.90 -21.10
C CYS A 33 2.68 -9.92 -20.81
N LYS A 34 3.16 -10.85 -20.01
CA LYS A 34 4.58 -10.96 -19.68
C LYS A 34 5.43 -11.07 -20.94
N GLY A 35 6.41 -10.19 -21.08
CA GLY A 35 7.26 -10.11 -22.27
C GLY A 35 6.60 -9.49 -23.50
N LYS A 36 5.39 -8.94 -23.37
CA LYS A 36 4.72 -8.19 -24.44
C LYS A 36 5.07 -6.70 -24.34
N PRO A 37 5.14 -6.00 -25.46
CA PRO A 37 5.30 -4.56 -25.43
C PRO A 37 4.16 -3.88 -24.70
N TRP A 38 4.45 -2.73 -24.09
CA TRP A 38 3.41 -1.87 -23.52
C TRP A 38 2.44 -1.43 -24.61
N ILE A 39 1.13 -1.59 -24.36
CA ILE A 39 0.07 -1.14 -25.27
C ILE A 39 -0.57 0.11 -24.68
N ILE A 40 -0.34 1.25 -25.33
CA ILE A 40 -0.99 2.52 -24.97
C ILE A 40 -2.47 2.42 -25.31
N GLY A 41 -3.34 2.83 -24.39
CA GLY A 41 -4.79 2.78 -24.55
C GLY A 41 -5.42 1.43 -24.16
N SER A 42 -4.63 0.51 -23.57
CA SER A 42 -5.19 -0.70 -22.97
C SER A 42 -6.02 -0.35 -21.72
N SER A 43 -6.92 -1.27 -21.33
CA SER A 43 -7.80 -1.04 -20.18
C SER A 43 -7.05 -0.72 -18.89
N MET A 44 -7.60 0.21 -18.12
CA MET A 44 -7.12 0.55 -16.77
C MET A 44 -7.37 -0.54 -15.73
N ASP A 45 -8.05 -1.62 -16.11
CA ASP A 45 -8.38 -2.73 -15.21
C ASP A 45 -7.22 -3.70 -14.97
N THR A 46 -6.08 -3.44 -15.60
CA THR A 46 -4.87 -4.26 -15.45
C THR A 46 -3.69 -3.45 -14.97
N PRO A 47 -2.64 -4.10 -14.41
CA PRO A 47 -1.36 -3.45 -14.13
C PRO A 47 -0.73 -2.82 -15.36
N LEU A 48 -1.10 -3.28 -16.56
CA LEU A 48 -0.59 -2.78 -17.85
C LEU A 48 -1.44 -1.67 -18.46
N GLY A 49 -2.59 -1.29 -17.88
CA GLY A 49 -3.50 -0.27 -18.38
C GLY A 49 -2.84 0.96 -19.01
N ASP A 50 -3.53 2.04 -19.21
CA ASP A 50 -2.99 3.25 -19.86
C ASP A 50 -1.72 3.77 -19.20
N LYS A 51 -0.91 4.45 -19.99
CA LYS A 51 0.26 5.18 -19.54
C LYS A 51 -0.12 6.17 -18.43
N TRP A 52 0.52 6.08 -17.23
CA TRP A 52 0.21 6.93 -16.07
C TRP A 52 1.14 8.13 -15.89
N TRP A 53 2.03 8.36 -16.83
CA TRP A 53 2.95 9.51 -16.79
C TRP A 53 2.91 10.31 -18.10
N PRO A 54 3.10 11.65 -18.05
CA PRO A 54 3.22 12.43 -16.81
C PRO A 54 1.94 12.38 -15.99
N HIS A 55 2.04 12.52 -14.65
CA HIS A 55 0.87 12.49 -13.78
C HIS A 55 -0.11 13.61 -14.14
N LYS A 56 -1.40 13.26 -14.30
CA LYS A 56 -2.41 14.18 -14.84
C LYS A 56 -2.63 15.42 -14.00
N LEU A 57 -2.54 15.29 -12.66
CA LEU A 57 -2.78 16.40 -11.73
C LEU A 57 -1.49 17.12 -11.34
N TRP A 58 -0.39 16.38 -11.08
CA TRP A 58 0.84 16.94 -10.52
C TRP A 58 1.91 17.22 -11.57
N GLY A 59 1.72 16.72 -12.80
CA GLY A 59 2.61 16.99 -13.93
C GLY A 59 3.89 16.15 -13.93
N ALA A 60 4.75 16.46 -14.92
CA ALA A 60 6.02 15.79 -15.09
C ALA A 60 7.02 16.19 -13.99
N GLY A 61 7.79 15.20 -13.47
CA GLY A 61 8.81 15.44 -12.47
C GLY A 61 8.31 15.53 -11.04
N ASP A 62 7.00 15.41 -10.80
CA ASP A 62 6.48 15.28 -9.44
C ASP A 62 6.95 13.97 -8.80
N GLU A 63 7.37 14.07 -7.54
CA GLU A 63 7.81 12.95 -6.72
C GLU A 63 7.00 12.82 -5.41
N ALA A 64 6.09 13.76 -5.14
CA ALA A 64 5.34 13.86 -3.89
C ALA A 64 3.92 13.27 -3.96
N GLY A 65 3.38 13.07 -5.16
CA GLY A 65 2.06 12.46 -5.37
C GLY A 65 0.93 13.15 -4.62
N SER A 66 0.05 12.36 -4.01
CA SER A 66 -1.12 12.86 -3.28
C SER A 66 -0.77 13.72 -2.06
N THR A 67 0.48 13.63 -1.55
CA THR A 67 0.88 14.50 -0.42
C THR A 67 0.95 15.97 -0.82
N ASN A 68 0.99 16.30 -2.11
CA ASN A 68 0.84 17.67 -2.61
C ASN A 68 -0.50 18.34 -2.20
N TRP A 69 -1.54 17.57 -1.87
CA TRP A 69 -2.77 18.13 -1.33
C TRP A 69 -2.53 18.93 -0.05
N TYR A 70 -1.57 18.51 0.77
CA TYR A 70 -1.32 19.09 2.09
C TYR A 70 -0.46 20.37 2.06
N THR A 71 0.00 20.77 0.88
CA THR A 71 0.59 22.08 0.65
C THR A 71 -0.48 23.17 0.44
N LYS A 72 -1.77 22.76 0.31
CA LYS A 72 -2.90 23.64 0.09
C LYS A 72 -3.57 24.02 1.41
N PRO A 73 -3.59 25.30 1.81
CA PRO A 73 -4.13 25.73 3.11
C PRO A 73 -5.57 25.28 3.36
N GLU A 74 -6.42 25.28 2.34
CA GLU A 74 -7.82 24.89 2.45
C GLU A 74 -8.01 23.41 2.81
N VAL A 75 -7.10 22.52 2.38
CA VAL A 75 -7.11 21.11 2.74
C VAL A 75 -6.77 20.95 4.22
N VAL A 76 -5.73 21.64 4.67
CA VAL A 76 -5.30 21.61 6.07
C VAL A 76 -6.34 22.23 6.99
N GLN A 77 -6.95 23.36 6.60
CA GLN A 77 -8.03 24.01 7.37
C GLN A 77 -9.25 23.09 7.52
N ARG A 78 -9.59 22.34 6.47
CA ARG A 78 -10.66 21.35 6.53
C ARG A 78 -10.34 20.21 7.52
N ALA A 79 -9.09 19.79 7.61
CA ALA A 79 -8.64 18.82 8.59
C ALA A 79 -8.70 19.37 10.02
N LEU A 80 -8.22 20.59 10.23
CA LEU A 80 -8.27 21.29 11.52
C LEU A 80 -9.71 21.44 12.05
N ALA A 81 -10.69 21.60 11.17
CA ALA A 81 -12.11 21.73 11.55
C ALA A 81 -12.67 20.43 12.18
N GLU A 82 -11.99 19.30 12.08
CA GLU A 82 -12.39 18.04 12.74
C GLU A 82 -11.81 17.88 14.16
N ALA A 83 -10.85 18.69 14.55
CA ALA A 83 -10.26 18.69 15.90
C ALA A 83 -11.14 19.41 16.92
N LYS A 84 -12.34 18.87 17.21
CA LYS A 84 -13.41 19.53 17.98
C LYS A 84 -13.33 19.35 19.49
N THR A 85 -12.86 18.20 19.94
CA THR A 85 -12.85 17.83 21.36
C THR A 85 -11.46 17.83 21.99
N GLY A 86 -10.41 17.88 21.15
CA GLY A 86 -9.01 17.78 21.60
C GLY A 86 -8.60 16.35 22.02
N LYS A 87 -9.46 15.34 21.86
CA LYS A 87 -9.08 13.96 22.15
C LYS A 87 -8.13 13.44 21.11
N VAL A 88 -6.97 12.93 21.54
CA VAL A 88 -5.92 12.40 20.68
C VAL A 88 -5.89 10.88 20.74
N TYR A 89 -5.78 10.24 19.58
CA TYR A 89 -5.63 8.81 19.42
C TYR A 89 -4.29 8.53 18.75
N ARG A 90 -3.50 7.64 19.33
CA ARG A 90 -2.33 7.08 18.65
C ARG A 90 -2.80 5.96 17.71
N LEU A 91 -2.56 6.12 16.43
CA LEU A 91 -2.94 5.13 15.42
C LEU A 91 -1.78 4.20 15.03
N GLY A 92 -0.57 4.48 15.51
CA GLY A 92 0.60 3.61 15.34
C GLY A 92 0.67 2.57 16.46
N ARG A 93 0.87 1.30 16.08
CA ARG A 93 1.10 0.20 17.01
C ARG A 93 2.51 0.29 17.60
N PRO A 94 2.73 -0.14 18.86
CA PRO A 94 4.07 -0.27 19.40
C PRO A 94 4.93 -1.25 18.58
N TYR A 95 6.15 -0.85 18.26
CA TYR A 95 7.12 -1.70 17.57
C TYR A 95 7.79 -2.64 18.58
N SER A 96 7.89 -3.91 18.25
CA SER A 96 8.59 -4.90 19.07
C SER A 96 9.04 -6.09 18.22
N SER A 97 9.97 -6.87 18.72
CA SER A 97 10.39 -8.12 18.08
C SER A 97 9.30 -9.20 18.02
N ALA A 98 8.19 -9.01 18.78
CA ALA A 98 7.05 -9.92 18.80
C ALA A 98 5.99 -9.59 17.73
N MET A 99 6.10 -8.45 17.05
CA MET A 99 5.12 -8.06 16.03
C MET A 99 5.19 -8.98 14.80
N PRO A 100 4.09 -9.15 14.03
CA PRO A 100 4.13 -9.89 12.79
C PRO A 100 5.07 -9.21 11.78
N LEU A 101 5.91 -10.01 11.14
CA LEU A 101 6.83 -9.59 10.09
C LEU A 101 6.50 -10.41 8.84
N PHE A 102 6.27 -9.76 7.71
CA PHE A 102 5.97 -10.42 6.45
C PHE A 102 7.24 -10.82 5.72
N GLY A 103 7.31 -12.08 5.27
CA GLY A 103 8.48 -12.63 4.57
C GLY A 103 9.72 -12.70 5.45
N GLU A 104 10.85 -12.29 4.89
CA GLU A 104 12.16 -12.34 5.55
C GLU A 104 12.53 -11.05 6.31
N ARG A 105 11.59 -10.15 6.50
CA ARG A 105 11.82 -8.86 7.18
C ARG A 105 12.26 -9.04 8.61
N LYS A 106 13.05 -8.08 9.12
CA LYS A 106 13.65 -8.13 10.45
C LYS A 106 13.32 -6.87 11.23
N PHE A 107 13.21 -7.02 12.55
CA PHE A 107 13.21 -5.91 13.49
C PHE A 107 14.13 -6.26 14.64
N VAL A 108 15.25 -5.57 14.75
CA VAL A 108 16.27 -5.80 15.75
C VAL A 108 16.57 -4.51 16.50
N LEU A 109 16.10 -4.43 17.73
CA LEU A 109 16.44 -3.35 18.66
C LEU A 109 17.47 -3.86 19.67
N ARG A 110 18.57 -3.16 19.85
CA ARG A 110 19.58 -3.49 20.82
C ARG A 110 20.00 -2.25 21.60
N ILE A 111 20.07 -2.40 22.93
CA ILE A 111 20.79 -1.51 23.82
C ILE A 111 21.93 -2.37 24.37
N PRO A 112 23.20 -2.17 23.96
CA PRO A 112 24.32 -2.87 24.56
C PRO A 112 24.30 -2.67 26.07
N GLY A 113 24.57 -3.69 26.86
CA GLY A 113 24.53 -3.60 28.32
C GLY A 113 25.14 -2.28 28.78
N GLY A 114 24.33 -1.46 29.44
CA GLY A 114 24.57 -0.05 29.55
C GLY A 114 25.19 0.45 30.84
N PRO A 115 25.53 1.72 30.94
CA PRO A 115 25.28 2.76 29.94
C PRO A 115 26.19 2.66 28.71
N THR A 116 25.72 3.22 27.56
CA THR A 116 26.47 3.22 26.30
C THR A 116 27.52 4.31 26.25
N GLY A 117 27.40 5.31 27.11
CA GLY A 117 28.41 6.36 27.29
C GLY A 117 28.39 7.02 28.66
N GLY A 118 29.51 7.68 28.99
CA GLY A 118 29.74 8.28 30.29
C GLY A 118 30.53 7.37 31.27
N PRO A 119 30.76 7.86 32.54
CA PRO A 119 30.32 9.17 33.06
C PRO A 119 31.09 10.37 32.51
N PHE A 120 30.41 11.51 32.30
CA PHE A 120 30.99 12.78 31.86
C PHE A 120 30.71 13.91 32.83
N GLY A 121 31.65 14.85 32.90
CA GLY A 121 31.52 16.08 33.66
C GLY A 121 31.44 15.89 35.18
N ALA A 122 31.34 17.00 35.92
CA ALA A 122 31.20 17.01 37.36
C ALA A 122 29.82 16.46 37.83
N ASN A 123 28.86 16.44 36.97
CA ASN A 123 27.52 15.85 37.20
C ASN A 123 27.44 14.36 36.92
N ILE A 124 28.57 13.73 36.51
CA ILE A 124 28.70 12.28 36.30
C ILE A 124 27.61 11.73 35.40
N LEU A 125 27.33 12.44 34.28
CA LEU A 125 26.28 12.10 33.32
C LEU A 125 26.60 10.79 32.60
N VAL A 126 25.61 9.92 32.50
CA VAL A 126 25.65 8.70 31.69
C VAL A 126 24.43 8.69 30.72
N TYR A 127 24.56 7.97 29.58
CA TYR A 127 23.47 7.86 28.62
C TYR A 127 23.37 6.45 28.02
N ASN A 128 22.21 6.16 27.44
CA ASN A 128 21.98 4.96 26.67
C ASN A 128 21.46 5.34 25.28
N ASP A 129 22.13 4.80 24.26
CA ASP A 129 21.68 4.85 22.87
C ASP A 129 21.31 3.45 22.41
N GLU A 130 20.33 3.36 21.57
CA GLU A 130 19.89 2.12 20.95
C GLU A 130 20.41 2.02 19.51
N PHE A 131 20.55 0.77 19.06
CA PHE A 131 20.76 0.41 17.67
C PHE A 131 19.52 -0.28 17.14
N LEU A 132 18.98 0.23 16.00
CA LEU A 132 17.85 -0.34 15.31
C LEU A 132 18.26 -0.78 13.90
N ALA A 133 18.00 -2.05 13.58
CA ALA A 133 18.12 -2.58 12.23
C ALA A 133 16.77 -3.18 11.78
N THR A 134 16.23 -2.68 10.68
CA THR A 134 14.91 -3.09 10.17
C THR A 134 14.70 -2.60 8.73
N GLU A 135 13.73 -3.21 8.04
CA GLU A 135 13.15 -2.66 6.81
C GLU A 135 12.22 -1.49 7.17
N VAL A 136 12.75 -0.28 7.20
CA VAL A 136 12.15 0.91 7.82
C VAL A 136 10.72 1.21 7.38
N GLY A 137 10.39 1.01 6.11
CA GLY A 137 9.07 1.30 5.56
C GLY A 137 8.14 0.08 5.46
N GLN A 138 8.53 -1.07 6.05
CA GLN A 138 7.89 -2.35 5.73
C GLN A 138 7.63 -3.23 6.95
N VAL A 139 7.68 -2.66 8.14
CA VAL A 139 7.42 -3.35 9.41
C VAL A 139 6.59 -2.48 10.34
N GLY A 140 5.81 -3.12 11.21
CA GLY A 140 4.95 -2.40 12.17
C GLY A 140 3.89 -1.57 11.47
N THR A 141 3.45 -0.48 12.08
CA THR A 141 2.65 0.54 11.39
C THR A 141 3.55 1.25 10.39
N GLN A 142 3.36 1.00 9.12
CA GLN A 142 4.25 1.41 8.03
C GLN A 142 3.56 2.36 7.06
N PHE A 143 4.38 3.08 6.29
CA PHE A 143 3.92 4.05 5.31
C PHE A 143 4.68 3.87 4.00
N ASP A 144 3.95 3.60 2.93
CA ASP A 144 4.52 3.35 1.62
C ASP A 144 4.79 4.65 0.87
N GLY A 145 6.04 4.81 0.44
CA GLY A 145 6.47 5.92 -0.42
C GLY A 145 6.39 5.56 -1.90
N MET A 146 6.57 6.56 -2.74
CA MET A 146 6.42 6.47 -4.21
C MET A 146 7.41 5.50 -4.88
N GLY A 147 8.53 5.22 -4.23
CA GLY A 147 9.55 4.28 -4.72
C GLY A 147 9.33 2.83 -4.28
N HIS A 148 8.22 2.52 -3.57
CA HIS A 148 8.00 1.18 -3.03
C HIS A 148 7.53 0.17 -4.08
N ILE A 149 6.51 0.49 -4.86
CA ILE A 149 5.89 -0.43 -5.84
C ILE A 149 6.09 0.06 -7.27
N GLY A 150 6.62 -0.82 -8.11
CA GLY A 150 6.79 -0.60 -9.54
C GLY A 150 6.12 -1.68 -10.37
N ILE A 151 5.99 -1.42 -11.67
CA ILE A 151 5.42 -2.35 -12.66
C ILE A 151 6.48 -2.66 -13.70
N ALA A 152 6.82 -3.95 -13.87
CA ALA A 152 7.69 -4.42 -14.95
C ALA A 152 6.85 -4.55 -16.24
N ILE A 153 6.87 -3.51 -17.07
CA ILE A 153 5.97 -3.37 -18.23
C ILE A 153 6.10 -4.54 -19.20
N ASN A 154 7.32 -4.98 -19.49
CA ASN A 154 7.59 -6.11 -20.39
C ASN A 154 7.84 -7.42 -19.66
N GLY A 155 7.48 -7.51 -18.40
CA GLY A 155 7.76 -8.68 -17.57
C GLY A 155 9.24 -8.90 -17.31
N ALA A 156 10.05 -7.86 -17.45
CA ALA A 156 11.47 -7.96 -17.65
C ALA A 156 12.29 -7.61 -16.41
N ALA A 157 13.49 -8.18 -16.39
CA ALA A 157 14.59 -7.69 -15.58
C ALA A 157 15.22 -6.40 -16.14
N ASP A 158 14.75 -5.86 -17.25
CA ASP A 158 15.24 -4.60 -17.81
C ASP A 158 14.79 -3.42 -16.93
N LYS A 159 15.74 -2.80 -16.28
CA LYS A 159 15.51 -1.68 -15.36
C LYS A 159 14.91 -0.44 -16.03
N ASN A 160 15.02 -0.32 -17.35
CA ASN A 160 14.36 0.73 -18.14
C ASN A 160 12.87 0.45 -18.34
N GLU A 161 12.45 -0.80 -18.20
CA GLU A 161 11.06 -1.25 -18.38
C GLU A 161 10.31 -1.48 -17.06
N ILE A 162 10.98 -1.28 -15.92
CA ILE A 162 10.34 -1.23 -14.61
C ILE A 162 9.99 0.23 -14.31
N ARG A 163 8.71 0.53 -14.18
CA ARG A 163 8.18 1.88 -13.97
C ARG A 163 7.52 2.02 -12.61
N TYR A 164 7.86 3.10 -11.96
CA TYR A 164 7.30 3.53 -10.67
C TYR A 164 6.38 4.75 -10.86
N TYR A 165 6.04 5.39 -9.78
CA TYR A 165 5.22 6.60 -9.81
C TYR A 165 5.79 7.60 -10.82
N ASN A 166 4.87 8.27 -11.54
CA ASN A 166 5.15 9.27 -12.57
C ASN A 166 6.13 8.81 -13.66
N GLY A 167 6.23 7.48 -13.87
CA GLY A 167 7.02 6.87 -14.93
C GLY A 167 8.52 6.80 -14.67
N VAL A 168 8.98 7.12 -13.47
CA VAL A 168 10.39 6.97 -13.10
C VAL A 168 10.81 5.52 -13.25
N THR A 169 11.94 5.28 -13.94
CA THR A 169 12.45 3.93 -14.14
C THR A 169 13.26 3.43 -12.95
N GLN A 170 13.39 2.11 -12.82
CA GLN A 170 14.31 1.52 -11.84
C GLN A 170 15.74 2.04 -12.03
N LEU A 171 16.19 2.18 -13.28
CA LEU A 171 17.54 2.68 -13.60
C LEU A 171 17.75 4.12 -13.12
N GLU A 172 16.76 5.00 -13.31
CA GLU A 172 16.82 6.39 -12.83
C GLU A 172 16.78 6.49 -11.32
N MET A 173 16.03 5.59 -10.68
CA MET A 173 15.73 5.65 -9.26
C MET A 173 16.82 5.02 -8.39
N GLU A 174 17.44 3.93 -8.83
CA GLU A 174 18.37 3.14 -8.00
C GLU A 174 19.63 3.89 -7.61
N GLY A 175 20.08 3.65 -6.39
CA GLY A 175 21.35 4.14 -5.86
C GLY A 175 21.93 3.13 -4.85
N SER A 176 23.22 3.20 -4.61
CA SER A 176 23.92 2.28 -3.70
C SER A 176 23.62 2.54 -2.22
N THR A 177 23.20 3.75 -1.87
CA THR A 177 22.92 4.18 -0.51
C THR A 177 21.48 4.64 -0.28
N GLY A 178 20.60 4.36 -1.24
CA GLY A 178 19.20 4.77 -1.25
C GLY A 178 18.75 5.20 -2.64
N LEU A 179 17.47 5.49 -2.79
CA LEU A 179 16.89 5.96 -4.03
C LEU A 179 17.37 7.38 -4.37
N LYS A 180 17.65 7.63 -5.63
CA LYS A 180 18.00 8.96 -6.17
C LYS A 180 16.75 9.79 -6.49
N LYS A 181 15.63 9.11 -6.79
CA LYS A 181 14.31 9.69 -7.03
C LYS A 181 13.26 8.92 -6.24
N LEU A 182 12.11 9.52 -6.00
CA LEU A 182 10.99 8.93 -5.28
C LEU A 182 11.30 8.50 -3.84
N GLY A 183 12.35 9.05 -3.22
CA GLY A 183 12.64 8.82 -1.82
C GLY A 183 11.57 9.42 -0.90
N ILE A 184 11.39 8.82 0.27
CA ILE A 184 10.37 9.22 1.24
C ILE A 184 10.49 10.68 1.68
N GLU A 185 11.69 11.25 1.65
CA GLU A 185 11.96 12.64 2.00
C GLU A 185 11.34 13.66 1.04
N LYS A 186 10.84 13.21 -0.11
CA LYS A 186 10.13 14.04 -1.09
C LYS A 186 8.66 14.28 -0.72
N LEU A 187 8.12 13.46 0.18
CA LEU A 187 6.72 13.54 0.56
C LEU A 187 6.49 14.65 1.59
N HIS A 188 5.36 15.34 1.46
CA HIS A 188 4.96 16.38 2.40
C HIS A 188 4.34 15.77 3.67
N PRO A 189 4.47 16.45 4.84
CA PRO A 189 3.71 16.10 6.04
C PRO A 189 2.19 16.11 5.77
N ILE A 190 1.50 15.12 6.30
CA ILE A 190 0.09 14.87 6.04
C ILE A 190 -0.78 15.45 7.16
N ASN A 191 -1.70 16.32 6.79
CA ASN A 191 -2.72 16.88 7.66
C ASN A 191 -4.06 16.74 6.95
N ALA A 192 -4.68 15.57 7.06
CA ALA A 192 -5.88 15.21 6.32
C ALA A 192 -7.14 15.28 7.18
N ARG A 193 -8.28 15.64 6.58
CA ARG A 193 -9.56 15.25 7.14
C ARG A 193 -9.70 13.74 6.98
N GLY A 194 -9.57 13.01 8.10
CA GLY A 194 -9.67 11.56 8.15
C GLY A 194 -11.12 11.08 8.26
N VAL A 195 -11.45 10.03 7.54
CA VAL A 195 -12.74 9.33 7.60
C VAL A 195 -12.50 7.87 7.88
N LEU A 196 -13.05 7.37 9.00
CA LEU A 196 -13.05 5.95 9.35
C LEU A 196 -14.27 5.25 8.74
N LEU A 197 -14.03 4.19 8.02
CA LEU A 197 -15.05 3.25 7.54
C LEU A 197 -14.92 1.96 8.37
N ASP A 198 -15.79 1.79 9.36
CA ASP A 198 -15.78 0.63 10.27
C ASP A 198 -16.55 -0.55 9.67
N ILE A 199 -15.88 -1.32 8.83
CA ILE A 199 -16.47 -2.45 8.12
C ILE A 199 -16.79 -3.61 9.08
N ALA A 200 -15.95 -3.85 10.08
CA ALA A 200 -16.24 -4.88 11.08
C ALA A 200 -17.55 -4.57 11.85
N ALA A 201 -17.73 -3.33 12.28
CA ALA A 201 -18.97 -2.90 12.93
C ALA A 201 -20.16 -2.93 11.94
N LEU A 202 -19.97 -2.58 10.67
CA LEU A 202 -21.01 -2.72 9.65
C LEU A 202 -21.55 -4.14 9.57
N LYS A 203 -20.65 -5.12 9.55
CA LYS A 203 -21.01 -6.55 9.44
C LYS A 203 -21.39 -7.18 10.78
N GLY A 204 -21.23 -6.47 11.90
CA GLY A 204 -21.56 -6.98 13.24
C GLY A 204 -20.60 -8.07 13.73
N VAL A 205 -19.35 -8.03 13.28
CA VAL A 205 -18.30 -8.98 13.64
C VAL A 205 -17.14 -8.27 14.35
N GLU A 206 -16.39 -9.03 15.15
CA GLU A 206 -15.18 -8.49 15.80
C GLU A 206 -14.08 -8.23 14.78
N ALA A 207 -13.91 -9.15 13.82
CA ALA A 207 -13.04 -8.98 12.67
C ALA A 207 -13.62 -9.68 11.44
N MET A 208 -13.31 -9.12 10.29
CA MET A 208 -13.59 -9.74 8.99
C MET A 208 -12.69 -10.95 8.78
N GLU A 209 -13.10 -11.86 7.89
CA GLU A 209 -12.27 -13.01 7.50
C GLU A 209 -11.28 -12.63 6.38
N ALA A 210 -10.14 -13.35 6.32
CA ALA A 210 -9.19 -13.20 5.22
C ALA A 210 -9.85 -13.43 3.86
N GLY A 211 -9.46 -12.67 2.85
CA GLY A 211 -10.06 -12.73 1.52
C GLY A 211 -11.43 -12.08 1.42
N TYR A 212 -11.92 -11.39 2.46
CA TYR A 212 -13.11 -10.56 2.34
C TYR A 212 -12.77 -9.26 1.60
N GLU A 213 -13.36 -9.08 0.42
CA GLU A 213 -13.22 -7.87 -0.36
C GLU A 213 -14.25 -6.82 0.05
N ILE A 214 -13.76 -5.67 0.49
CA ILE A 214 -14.58 -4.49 0.78
C ILE A 214 -15.00 -3.87 -0.54
N THR A 215 -16.31 -3.76 -0.75
CA THR A 215 -16.95 -3.21 -1.97
C THR A 215 -17.40 -1.77 -1.76
N LEU A 216 -17.74 -1.05 -2.85
CA LEU A 216 -18.40 0.26 -2.75
C LEU A 216 -19.77 0.18 -2.06
N ALA A 217 -20.46 -0.95 -2.18
CA ALA A 217 -21.69 -1.18 -1.44
C ALA A 217 -21.44 -1.19 0.07
N ASP A 218 -20.34 -1.82 0.52
CA ASP A 218 -19.94 -1.81 1.93
C ASP A 218 -19.54 -0.40 2.39
N VAL A 219 -18.81 0.34 1.58
CA VAL A 219 -18.45 1.74 1.87
C VAL A 219 -19.71 2.60 2.09
N ASN A 220 -20.66 2.55 1.17
CA ASN A 220 -21.90 3.31 1.27
C ASN A 220 -22.75 2.88 2.47
N ALA A 221 -22.84 1.59 2.75
CA ALA A 221 -23.56 1.06 3.90
C ALA A 221 -22.89 1.46 5.23
N ALA A 222 -21.54 1.50 5.27
CA ALA A 222 -20.80 1.97 6.44
C ALA A 222 -21.07 3.45 6.69
N LEU A 223 -21.01 4.28 5.66
CA LEU A 223 -21.35 5.71 5.75
C LEU A 223 -22.77 5.91 6.28
N ASP A 224 -23.75 5.16 5.76
CA ASP A 224 -25.15 5.25 6.23
C ASP A 224 -25.27 4.83 7.70
N LYS A 225 -24.73 3.67 8.07
CA LYS A 225 -24.75 3.16 9.46
C LYS A 225 -24.05 4.10 10.44
N GLN A 226 -23.02 4.80 9.99
CA GLN A 226 -22.26 5.76 10.78
C GLN A 226 -22.91 7.16 10.85
N GLY A 227 -24.10 7.34 10.25
CA GLY A 227 -24.80 8.62 10.21
C GLY A 227 -24.17 9.64 9.28
N MET A 228 -23.42 9.17 8.27
CA MET A 228 -22.70 9.99 7.30
C MET A 228 -23.20 9.80 5.86
N LYS A 229 -24.45 9.42 5.66
CA LYS A 229 -25.06 9.16 4.34
C LYS A 229 -24.85 10.29 3.34
N ASP A 230 -24.94 11.54 3.82
CA ASP A 230 -24.78 12.74 2.99
C ASP A 230 -23.35 13.31 3.01
N PHE A 231 -22.42 12.59 3.60
CA PHE A 231 -21.01 13.01 3.63
C PHE A 231 -20.45 13.10 2.22
N ARG A 232 -19.69 14.16 1.96
CA ARG A 232 -19.01 14.38 0.69
C ARG A 232 -17.52 14.39 0.90
N PHE A 233 -16.86 13.42 0.30
CA PHE A 233 -15.41 13.40 0.22
C PHE A 233 -14.93 14.56 -0.65
N MET A 234 -13.75 15.05 -0.31
CA MET A 234 -13.08 16.13 -1.02
C MET A 234 -11.63 15.74 -1.30
N PRO A 235 -11.03 16.25 -2.38
CA PRO A 235 -9.63 15.99 -2.68
C PRO A 235 -8.71 16.22 -1.48
N GLY A 236 -7.82 15.26 -1.21
CA GLY A 236 -6.90 15.30 -0.08
C GLY A 236 -7.45 14.73 1.24
N ASP A 237 -8.69 14.23 1.28
CA ASP A 237 -9.19 13.51 2.44
C ASP A 237 -8.42 12.20 2.65
N GLY A 238 -8.28 11.78 3.91
CA GLY A 238 -7.78 10.46 4.28
C GLY A 238 -8.93 9.47 4.48
N VAL A 239 -8.81 8.27 3.91
CA VAL A 239 -9.83 7.22 4.03
C VAL A 239 -9.23 5.99 4.71
N PHE A 240 -9.81 5.60 5.84
CA PHE A 240 -9.26 4.54 6.69
C PHE A 240 -10.29 3.43 6.89
N PHE A 241 -9.87 2.18 6.61
CA PHE A 241 -10.72 0.99 6.68
C PHE A 241 -10.38 0.19 7.92
N ARG A 242 -11.37 0.04 8.83
CA ARG A 242 -11.23 -0.85 9.97
C ARG A 242 -11.93 -2.18 9.68
N THR A 243 -11.14 -3.22 9.65
CA THR A 243 -11.58 -4.59 9.41
C THR A 243 -11.65 -5.43 10.68
N GLY A 244 -11.05 -4.94 11.78
CA GLY A 244 -10.86 -5.67 13.02
C GLY A 244 -9.73 -6.71 12.95
N TRP A 245 -9.03 -6.84 11.80
CA TRP A 245 -7.94 -7.81 11.61
C TRP A 245 -6.79 -7.59 12.59
N GLY A 246 -6.61 -6.35 13.02
CA GLY A 246 -5.65 -5.97 14.05
C GLY A 246 -5.74 -6.74 15.36
N LYS A 247 -6.86 -7.44 15.65
CA LYS A 247 -6.99 -8.30 16.83
C LYS A 247 -6.00 -9.46 16.86
N HIS A 248 -5.49 -9.87 15.69
CA HIS A 248 -4.51 -10.96 15.57
C HIS A 248 -3.07 -10.50 15.79
N TRP A 249 -2.81 -9.19 15.78
CA TRP A 249 -1.49 -8.59 16.00
C TRP A 249 -0.86 -9.10 17.29
N ILE A 250 0.35 -9.68 17.19
CA ILE A 250 1.12 -10.35 18.25
C ILE A 250 0.44 -11.61 18.82
N LYS A 251 -0.87 -11.69 18.81
CA LYS A 251 -1.62 -12.82 19.37
C LYS A 251 -1.57 -14.05 18.48
N ASP A 252 -1.59 -13.85 17.16
CA ASP A 252 -1.52 -14.90 16.14
C ASP A 252 -0.91 -14.34 14.87
N ASN A 253 0.42 -14.21 14.86
CA ASN A 253 1.17 -13.65 13.73
C ASN A 253 1.07 -14.54 12.48
N ALA A 254 0.92 -15.85 12.65
CA ALA A 254 0.76 -16.75 11.52
C ALA A 254 -0.55 -16.47 10.77
N LYS A 255 -1.65 -16.35 11.49
CA LYS A 255 -2.94 -15.97 10.94
C LYS A 255 -2.90 -14.55 10.35
N PHE A 256 -2.28 -13.61 11.07
CA PHE A 256 -2.17 -12.21 10.61
C PHE A 256 -1.52 -12.12 9.24
N ASN A 257 -0.45 -12.90 8.99
CA ASN A 257 0.33 -12.86 7.75
C ASN A 257 -0.21 -13.78 6.63
N ALA A 258 -1.12 -14.74 6.92
CA ALA A 258 -1.57 -15.72 5.93
C ALA A 258 -2.50 -15.16 4.85
N GLY A 259 -3.09 -14.02 5.12
CA GLY A 259 -4.04 -13.32 4.25
C GLY A 259 -4.76 -12.25 5.05
N GLU A 260 -5.63 -11.48 4.42
CA GLU A 260 -6.36 -10.41 5.12
C GLU A 260 -7.63 -9.97 4.39
N PRO A 261 -8.61 -9.38 5.09
CA PRO A 261 -9.66 -8.60 4.46
C PRO A 261 -9.10 -7.26 4.00
N GLY A 262 -9.67 -6.69 2.94
CA GLY A 262 -9.24 -5.38 2.48
C GLY A 262 -10.02 -4.89 1.27
N ILE A 263 -9.63 -3.76 0.72
CA ILE A 263 -10.29 -3.17 -0.45
C ILE A 263 -9.91 -3.89 -1.73
N GLY A 264 -10.85 -3.93 -2.69
CA GLY A 264 -10.62 -4.39 -4.05
C GLY A 264 -10.40 -3.24 -5.02
N MET A 265 -10.27 -3.58 -6.31
CA MET A 265 -10.03 -2.60 -7.38
C MET A 265 -11.18 -1.62 -7.58
N GLU A 266 -12.42 -2.02 -7.31
CA GLU A 266 -13.58 -1.11 -7.39
C GLU A 266 -13.42 0.07 -6.42
N VAL A 267 -13.07 -0.22 -5.16
CA VAL A 267 -12.84 0.81 -4.14
C VAL A 267 -11.57 1.60 -4.44
N ALA A 268 -10.51 0.95 -4.93
CA ALA A 268 -9.28 1.65 -5.31
C ALA A 268 -9.52 2.70 -6.40
N LYS A 269 -10.29 2.37 -7.43
CA LYS A 269 -10.69 3.32 -8.47
C LYS A 269 -11.56 4.45 -7.93
N TRP A 270 -12.50 4.14 -7.05
CA TRP A 270 -13.29 5.18 -6.39
C TRP A 270 -12.42 6.14 -5.57
N LEU A 271 -11.41 5.63 -4.85
CA LEU A 271 -10.46 6.45 -4.09
C LEU A 271 -9.64 7.38 -4.98
N SER A 272 -9.21 6.92 -6.17
CA SER A 272 -8.42 7.72 -7.10
C SER A 272 -9.27 8.71 -7.91
N ASP A 273 -10.38 8.24 -8.48
CA ASP A 273 -11.11 8.96 -9.52
C ASP A 273 -12.18 9.88 -8.94
N VAL A 274 -12.81 9.47 -7.83
CA VAL A 274 -13.93 10.19 -7.23
C VAL A 274 -13.49 10.96 -5.98
N VAL A 275 -12.81 10.31 -5.05
CA VAL A 275 -12.37 10.92 -3.79
C VAL A 275 -11.14 11.79 -4.00
N GLN A 276 -10.25 11.39 -4.88
CA GLN A 276 -8.89 11.94 -5.01
C GLN A 276 -8.19 11.93 -3.64
N ALA A 277 -8.18 10.75 -3.02
CA ALA A 277 -7.68 10.58 -1.67
C ALA A 277 -6.24 11.07 -1.51
N GLY A 278 -5.96 11.70 -0.39
CA GLY A 278 -4.60 12.13 -0.06
C GLY A 278 -3.80 11.06 0.66
N VAL A 279 -4.47 10.21 1.43
CA VAL A 279 -3.91 9.04 2.10
C VAL A 279 -4.98 7.98 2.27
N VAL A 280 -4.61 6.73 2.11
CA VAL A 280 -5.45 5.57 2.39
C VAL A 280 -4.80 4.75 3.50
N GLY A 281 -5.56 4.05 4.32
CA GLY A 281 -4.96 3.18 5.33
C GLY A 281 -5.92 2.17 5.92
N SER A 282 -5.34 1.19 6.64
CA SER A 282 -6.11 0.13 7.28
C SER A 282 -5.41 -0.47 8.50
N ASP A 283 -6.13 -1.34 9.20
CA ASP A 283 -5.61 -2.16 10.30
C ASP A 283 -5.00 -3.50 9.83
N THR A 284 -4.75 -3.64 8.52
CA THR A 284 -4.17 -4.81 7.85
C THR A 284 -2.78 -4.50 7.27
N TRP A 285 -2.04 -5.51 6.81
CA TRP A 285 -0.64 -5.36 6.39
C TRP A 285 -0.45 -5.01 4.90
N ALA A 286 -1.53 -4.99 4.11
CA ALA A 286 -1.52 -4.58 2.70
C ALA A 286 -2.69 -3.64 2.33
N THR A 287 -3.60 -3.31 3.24
CA THR A 287 -4.81 -2.52 2.96
C THR A 287 -5.74 -3.18 1.94
N GLU A 288 -5.21 -3.89 0.93
CA GLU A 288 -5.99 -4.62 -0.06
C GLU A 288 -6.32 -6.05 0.37
N VAL A 289 -7.37 -6.61 -0.22
CA VAL A 289 -7.78 -7.97 0.06
C VAL A 289 -6.73 -9.00 -0.37
N ILE A 290 -6.38 -9.93 0.53
CA ILE A 290 -5.46 -11.03 0.23
C ILE A 290 -6.10 -12.36 0.64
N PRO A 291 -6.24 -13.33 -0.27
CA PRO A 291 -5.91 -13.27 -1.70
C PRO A 291 -6.83 -12.31 -2.47
N ASN A 292 -6.28 -11.63 -3.46
CA ASN A 292 -7.06 -10.73 -4.30
C ASN A 292 -8.10 -11.51 -5.14
N LYS A 293 -9.28 -10.92 -5.34
CA LYS A 293 -10.37 -11.54 -6.12
C LYS A 293 -10.10 -11.48 -7.63
N GLU A 294 -9.36 -10.50 -8.08
CA GLU A 294 -9.00 -10.37 -9.49
C GLU A 294 -8.03 -11.50 -9.88
N PRO A 295 -8.39 -12.36 -10.85
CA PRO A 295 -7.56 -13.50 -11.21
C PRO A 295 -6.14 -13.09 -11.64
N GLY A 296 -5.15 -13.66 -10.95
CA GLY A 296 -3.74 -13.42 -11.27
C GLY A 296 -3.20 -12.07 -10.82
N CYS A 297 -3.97 -11.29 -10.11
CA CYS A 297 -3.54 -10.05 -9.51
C CYS A 297 -2.69 -10.29 -8.26
N ALA A 298 -1.53 -9.68 -8.21
CA ALA A 298 -0.71 -9.57 -7.01
C ALA A 298 -0.54 -8.08 -6.70
N PHE A 299 -1.10 -7.62 -5.59
CA PHE A 299 -1.02 -6.22 -5.15
C PHE A 299 -1.48 -5.19 -6.19
N CYS A 300 -2.63 -5.46 -6.83
CA CYS A 300 -3.19 -4.57 -7.85
C CYS A 300 -3.65 -3.24 -7.29
N VAL A 301 -4.17 -3.23 -6.08
CA VAL A 301 -4.58 -2.00 -5.41
C VAL A 301 -3.37 -1.12 -5.13
N HIS A 302 -2.26 -1.69 -4.66
CA HIS A 302 -0.99 -0.95 -4.52
C HIS A 302 -0.52 -0.37 -5.85
N SER A 303 -0.51 -1.19 -6.91
CA SER A 303 -0.13 -0.72 -8.24
C SER A 303 -1.03 0.40 -8.72
N HIS A 304 -2.34 0.32 -8.46
CA HIS A 304 -3.30 1.34 -8.85
C HIS A 304 -3.14 2.63 -8.02
N LEU A 305 -3.13 2.52 -6.69
CA LEU A 305 -3.08 3.69 -5.81
C LEU A 305 -1.70 4.34 -5.85
N LEU A 306 -0.65 3.60 -5.54
CA LEU A 306 0.69 4.13 -5.34
C LEU A 306 1.39 4.41 -6.68
N THR A 307 1.54 3.38 -7.53
CA THR A 307 2.34 3.50 -8.76
C THR A 307 1.67 4.39 -9.80
N ARG A 308 0.36 4.21 -10.02
CA ARG A 308 -0.35 4.90 -11.10
C ARG A 308 -0.92 6.25 -10.70
N ASN A 309 -1.38 6.39 -9.45
CA ASN A 309 -2.07 7.60 -8.99
C ASN A 309 -1.32 8.37 -7.89
N GLY A 310 -0.17 7.86 -7.42
CA GLY A 310 0.63 8.52 -6.39
C GLY A 310 -0.12 8.72 -5.08
N ILE A 311 -1.10 7.85 -4.75
CA ILE A 311 -1.85 7.90 -3.50
C ILE A 311 -1.11 7.04 -2.48
N VAL A 312 -0.67 7.67 -1.41
CA VAL A 312 0.10 7.02 -0.34
C VAL A 312 -0.76 6.13 0.55
N ASN A 313 -0.14 5.08 1.10
CA ASN A 313 -0.80 4.05 1.89
C ASN A 313 -0.19 3.95 3.30
N GLN A 314 -1.04 3.81 4.33
CA GLN A 314 -0.67 3.62 5.73
C GLN A 314 -1.23 2.30 6.23
N GLU A 315 -0.37 1.39 6.64
CA GLU A 315 -0.75 0.02 6.99
C GLU A 315 -0.58 -0.29 8.49
N ASN A 316 -1.17 -1.41 8.92
CA ASN A 316 -1.06 -1.92 10.29
C ASN A 316 -1.48 -0.91 11.36
N MET A 317 -2.47 -0.09 11.08
CA MET A 317 -2.94 0.95 12.00
C MET A 317 -3.69 0.35 13.19
N ASP A 318 -3.68 1.06 14.31
CA ASP A 318 -4.57 0.81 15.42
C ASP A 318 -5.78 1.75 15.33
N LEU A 319 -6.89 1.23 14.81
CA LEU A 319 -8.13 1.97 14.57
C LEU A 319 -9.20 1.68 15.63
N ASP A 320 -8.92 0.79 16.61
CA ASP A 320 -9.91 0.33 17.58
C ASP A 320 -10.39 1.45 18.50
N GLY A 321 -9.52 2.35 18.92
CA GLY A 321 -9.89 3.50 19.74
C GLY A 321 -10.85 4.47 19.05
N LEU A 322 -10.65 4.72 17.76
CA LEU A 322 -11.57 5.53 16.96
C LEU A 322 -12.94 4.86 16.83
N ALA A 323 -12.95 3.56 16.56
CA ALA A 323 -14.18 2.77 16.42
C ALA A 323 -14.99 2.74 17.73
N ALA A 324 -14.32 2.47 18.85
CA ALA A 324 -14.97 2.42 20.19
C ALA A 324 -15.66 3.74 20.53
N ASP A 325 -15.06 4.87 20.20
CA ASP A 325 -15.63 6.20 20.45
C ASP A 325 -16.53 6.69 19.31
N LYS A 326 -16.74 5.89 18.27
CA LYS A 326 -17.48 6.29 17.05
C LYS A 326 -16.92 7.60 16.46
N ALA A 327 -15.61 7.75 16.54
CA ALA A 327 -14.89 8.90 16.01
C ALA A 327 -14.63 8.72 14.50
N TYR A 328 -15.71 8.76 13.72
CA TYR A 328 -15.67 8.48 12.29
C TYR A 328 -15.06 9.60 11.44
N ARG A 329 -14.94 10.79 12.01
CA ARG A 329 -14.27 11.96 11.39
C ARG A 329 -13.31 12.57 12.38
N PHE A 330 -12.10 12.86 11.92
CA PHE A 330 -11.01 13.37 12.74
C PHE A 330 -9.98 14.10 11.86
N MET A 331 -9.12 14.88 12.49
CA MET A 331 -7.90 15.35 11.88
C MET A 331 -6.86 14.23 11.94
N TYR A 332 -6.43 13.73 10.80
CA TYR A 332 -5.31 12.80 10.68
C TYR A 332 -4.01 13.57 10.54
N VAL A 333 -3.01 13.21 11.34
CA VAL A 333 -1.68 13.86 11.36
C VAL A 333 -0.60 12.81 11.25
N TYR A 334 0.27 12.97 10.26
CA TYR A 334 1.44 12.11 10.09
C TYR A 334 2.53 12.84 9.31
N SER A 335 3.77 12.64 9.71
CA SER A 335 4.94 13.05 8.91
C SER A 335 5.85 11.83 8.76
N PRO A 336 6.14 11.39 7.52
CA PRO A 336 7.13 10.36 7.33
C PRO A 336 8.49 10.82 7.86
N VAL A 337 9.25 9.90 8.44
CA VAL A 337 10.65 10.18 8.83
C VAL A 337 11.43 10.41 7.53
N PRO A 338 12.04 11.58 7.32
CA PRO A 338 12.66 11.95 6.05
C PRO A 338 14.02 11.29 5.84
N ILE A 339 14.05 9.95 5.80
CA ILE A 339 15.25 9.18 5.50
C ILE A 339 15.51 9.29 4.00
N VAL A 340 16.59 9.99 3.64
CA VAL A 340 16.92 10.25 2.24
C VAL A 340 17.07 8.95 1.46
N GLY A 341 16.28 8.80 0.41
CA GLY A 341 16.28 7.66 -0.48
C GLY A 341 15.64 6.38 0.07
N ALA A 342 14.90 6.45 1.20
CA ALA A 342 14.12 5.30 1.65
C ALA A 342 12.83 5.15 0.83
N THR A 343 12.33 3.91 0.71
CA THR A 343 11.12 3.57 -0.04
C THR A 343 9.84 3.79 0.74
N GLY A 344 9.94 3.94 2.04
CA GLY A 344 8.84 4.11 2.98
C GLY A 344 9.32 4.56 4.34
N SER A 345 8.43 4.61 5.32
CA SER A 345 8.72 5.11 6.66
C SER A 345 8.02 4.30 7.74
N ILE A 346 8.65 4.20 8.91
CA ILE A 346 7.94 3.80 10.14
C ILE A 346 6.86 4.82 10.45
N GLY A 347 5.74 4.37 11.03
CA GLY A 347 4.57 5.19 11.27
C GLY A 347 4.20 5.35 12.74
N ALA A 348 3.99 6.59 13.13
CA ALA A 348 3.34 6.95 14.39
C ALA A 348 2.23 7.98 14.13
N PRO A 349 1.24 7.64 13.27
CA PRO A 349 0.17 8.56 12.95
C PRO A 349 -0.74 8.83 14.15
N LEU A 350 -1.35 10.01 14.15
CA LEU A 350 -2.29 10.45 15.16
C LEU A 350 -3.64 10.79 14.52
N ALA A 351 -4.70 10.60 15.29
CA ALA A 351 -5.99 11.22 15.02
C ALA A 351 -6.34 12.19 16.16
N ILE A 352 -6.87 13.34 15.81
CA ILE A 352 -7.34 14.37 16.76
C ILE A 352 -8.81 14.66 16.45
N ARG A 353 -9.66 14.53 17.47
CA ARG A 353 -11.10 14.79 17.36
C ARG A 353 -11.48 16.10 18.03
#